data_6f57740e860f97683a989300965b5c85
#
_entry.id   6f57740e860f97683a989300965b5c85
#
_cell.length_a   1.000
_cell.length_b   1.000
_cell.length_c   1.000
_cell.angle_alpha   90.00
_cell.angle_beta   90.00
_cell.angle_gamma   90.00
#
_symmetry.space_group_name_H-M   'P 1'
#
loop_
_entity.id
_entity.type
_entity.pdbx_description
1 polymer ?
#
loop_
_entity_poly.entity_id
_entity_poly.type
_entity_poly.pdbx_seq_one_letter_code
_entity_poly.pdbx_strand_id
1 'polypeptide(L)'
;MKIIGSDYDGTLNHGGFPAEKLEAIKKWQAAGNRFGVISGRNHDFLKELPEKTGIDFDFLIAYNGGMIFTPGGEIIHENMCTDVEIAPFIRQLFAWGCDFAHMCGKKYYRIWRCG
;
A
#
# COMPACT_ATOMS: atom_id res chain seq x y z
N MET A 1 16.43 13.27 12.99
CA MET A 1 15.78 12.14 12.31
C MET A 1 14.88 12.67 11.20
N LYS A 2 15.03 12.16 10.00
CA LYS A 2 14.16 12.46 8.86
C LYS A 2 13.45 11.19 8.40
N ILE A 3 12.29 11.35 7.77
CA ILE A 3 11.46 10.23 7.30
C ILE A 3 11.21 10.40 5.80
N ILE A 4 11.43 9.35 5.04
CA ILE A 4 11.07 9.27 3.62
C ILE A 4 10.04 8.16 3.44
N GLY A 5 8.91 8.49 2.83
CA GLY A 5 7.96 7.53 2.28
C GLY A 5 8.04 7.56 0.76
N SER A 6 8.27 6.43 0.14
CA SER A 6 8.37 6.31 -1.32
C SER A 6 7.16 5.56 -1.87
N ASP A 7 6.62 6.02 -2.98
CA ASP A 7 5.75 5.21 -3.81
C ASP A 7 6.51 3.98 -4.33
N TYR A 8 5.81 2.87 -4.55
CA TYR A 8 6.44 1.62 -4.97
C TYR A 8 6.40 1.44 -6.49
N ASP A 9 5.21 1.26 -7.05
CA ASP A 9 5.04 0.97 -8.48
C ASP A 9 5.46 2.15 -9.36
N GLY A 10 6.44 1.94 -10.24
CA GLY A 10 6.94 2.96 -11.13
C GLY A 10 7.88 3.99 -10.49
N THR A 11 8.13 3.91 -9.20
CA THR A 11 9.02 4.80 -8.46
C THR A 11 10.15 4.02 -7.81
N LEU A 12 9.89 3.35 -6.70
CA LEU A 12 10.89 2.53 -6.05
C LEU A 12 11.21 1.29 -6.89
N ASN A 13 10.18 0.67 -7.47
CA ASN A 13 10.31 -0.40 -8.45
C ASN A 13 10.08 0.13 -9.86
N HIS A 14 11.12 0.63 -10.48
CA HIS A 14 11.12 1.07 -11.88
C HIS A 14 12.21 0.31 -12.64
N GLY A 15 11.84 -0.75 -13.35
CA GLY A 15 12.78 -1.61 -14.06
C GLY A 15 13.62 -2.50 -13.15
N GLY A 16 13.15 -2.79 -11.94
CA GLY A 16 13.82 -3.65 -10.96
C GLY A 16 14.43 -2.91 -9.78
N PHE A 17 15.19 -3.65 -8.98
CA PHE A 17 15.86 -3.14 -7.78
C PHE A 17 17.38 -3.25 -7.93
N PRO A 18 18.05 -2.26 -8.53
CA PRO A 18 19.51 -2.28 -8.60
C PRO A 18 20.14 -2.15 -7.21
N ALA A 19 21.31 -2.77 -7.04
CA ALA A 19 22.07 -2.75 -5.79
C ALA A 19 22.32 -1.33 -5.26
N GLU A 20 22.48 -0.36 -6.15
CA GLU A 20 22.69 1.05 -5.81
C GLU A 20 21.54 1.67 -5.04
N LYS A 21 20.28 1.34 -5.41
CA LYS A 21 19.10 1.78 -4.66
C LYS A 21 19.10 1.22 -3.25
N LEU A 22 19.38 -0.07 -3.14
CA LEU A 22 19.43 -0.75 -1.84
C LEU A 22 20.49 -0.13 -0.93
N GLU A 23 21.67 0.13 -1.47
CA GLU A 23 22.77 0.77 -0.73
C GLU A 23 22.42 2.20 -0.28
N ALA A 24 21.78 2.98 -1.14
CA ALA A 24 21.34 4.34 -0.83
C ALA A 24 20.35 4.35 0.32
N ILE A 25 19.38 3.44 0.31
CA ILE A 25 18.40 3.30 1.39
C ILE A 25 19.08 2.89 2.70
N LYS A 26 19.99 1.92 2.65
CA LYS A 26 20.75 1.48 3.83
C LYS A 26 21.60 2.61 4.43
N LYS A 27 22.26 3.40 3.59
CA LYS A 27 23.00 4.60 4.05
C LYS A 27 22.08 5.63 4.73
N TRP A 28 20.92 5.85 4.14
CA TRP A 28 19.92 6.76 4.72
C TRP A 28 19.48 6.30 6.10
N GLN A 29 19.18 5.02 6.26
CA GLN A 29 18.77 4.43 7.53
C GLN A 29 19.92 4.42 8.54
N ALA A 30 21.14 4.10 8.11
CA ALA A 30 22.31 4.09 8.98
C ALA A 30 22.65 5.48 9.55
N ALA A 31 22.25 6.54 8.87
CA ALA A 31 22.38 7.93 9.39
C ALA A 31 21.30 8.29 10.42
N GLY A 32 20.51 7.34 10.91
CA GLY A 32 19.47 7.55 11.91
C GLY A 32 18.12 8.00 11.34
N ASN A 33 17.94 7.88 10.05
CA ASN A 33 16.70 8.25 9.37
C ASN A 33 15.80 7.04 9.11
N ARG A 34 14.55 7.29 8.72
CA ARG A 34 13.54 6.26 8.46
C ARG A 34 13.17 6.23 6.98
N PHE A 35 12.89 5.04 6.49
CA PHE A 35 12.47 4.81 5.12
C PHE A 35 11.31 3.81 5.07
N GLY A 36 10.26 4.14 4.34
CA GLY A 36 9.11 3.27 4.17
C GLY A 36 8.47 3.42 2.80
N VAL A 37 7.43 2.63 2.58
CA VAL A 37 6.64 2.62 1.34
C VAL A 37 5.25 3.15 1.59
N ILE A 38 4.75 3.96 0.67
CA ILE A 38 3.37 4.43 0.62
C ILE A 38 2.78 3.96 -0.72
N SER A 39 1.74 3.14 -0.67
CA SER A 39 1.18 2.53 -1.88
C SER A 39 -0.33 2.34 -1.78
N GLY A 40 -0.99 2.32 -2.95
CA GLY A 40 -2.38 1.86 -3.07
C GLY A 40 -2.53 0.35 -2.98
N ARG A 41 -1.42 -0.40 -2.98
CA ARG A 41 -1.43 -1.86 -2.84
C ARG A 41 -1.97 -2.29 -1.49
N ASN A 42 -2.47 -3.54 -1.44
CA ASN A 42 -3.01 -4.12 -0.22
C ASN A 42 -1.92 -4.53 0.78
N HIS A 43 -2.38 -4.87 1.98
CA HIS A 43 -1.52 -5.35 3.06
C HIS A 43 -0.73 -6.61 2.67
N ASP A 44 -1.37 -7.59 2.04
CA ASP A 44 -0.74 -8.86 1.68
C ASP A 44 0.41 -8.68 0.69
N PHE A 45 0.26 -7.76 -0.26
CA PHE A 45 1.32 -7.41 -1.19
C PHE A 45 2.51 -6.74 -0.49
N LEU A 46 2.23 -5.72 0.32
CA LEU A 46 3.30 -4.92 0.94
C LEU A 46 4.07 -5.69 2.02
N LYS A 47 3.42 -6.58 2.74
CA LYS A 47 4.11 -7.37 3.79
C LYS A 47 5.20 -8.30 3.23
N GLU A 48 5.14 -8.62 1.95
CA GLU A 48 6.14 -9.45 1.27
C GLU A 48 7.33 -8.64 0.73
N LEU A 49 7.21 -7.31 0.64
CA LEU A 49 8.24 -6.46 0.06
C LEU A 49 9.61 -6.54 0.76
N PRO A 50 9.71 -6.59 2.10
CA PRO A 50 11.01 -6.70 2.76
C PRO A 50 11.80 -7.92 2.28
N GLU A 51 11.15 -9.06 2.14
CA GLU A 51 11.77 -10.29 1.65
C GLU A 51 12.13 -10.20 0.16
N LYS A 52 11.23 -9.67 -0.66
CA LYS A 52 11.42 -9.54 -2.10
C LYS A 52 12.51 -8.53 -2.48
N THR A 53 12.66 -7.45 -1.73
CA THR A 53 13.58 -6.36 -2.06
C THR A 53 14.88 -6.40 -1.28
N GLY A 54 14.92 -7.10 -0.14
CA GLY A 54 16.05 -7.05 0.79
C GLY A 54 16.16 -5.75 1.58
N ILE A 55 15.13 -4.90 1.52
CA ILE A 55 15.06 -3.64 2.27
C ILE A 55 14.39 -3.88 3.62
N ASP A 56 15.02 -3.41 4.67
CA ASP A 56 14.45 -3.41 6.02
C ASP A 56 13.65 -2.10 6.21
N PHE A 57 12.41 -2.11 5.75
CA PHE A 57 11.54 -0.94 5.84
C PHE A 57 11.21 -0.60 7.30
N ASP A 58 11.16 0.68 7.62
CA ASP A 58 10.75 1.15 8.95
C ASP A 58 9.23 1.16 9.12
N PHE A 59 8.50 1.35 8.01
CA PHE A 59 7.04 1.34 7.99
C PHE A 59 6.51 1.03 6.58
N LEU A 60 5.28 0.58 6.53
CA LEU A 60 4.56 0.29 5.29
C LEU A 60 3.16 0.90 5.38
N ILE A 61 2.78 1.66 4.36
CA ILE A 61 1.46 2.29 4.27
C ILE A 61 0.72 1.70 3.07
N ALA A 62 -0.34 0.96 3.36
CA ALA A 62 -1.18 0.29 2.37
C ALA A 62 -2.48 1.07 2.13
N TYR A 63 -3.18 0.72 1.05
CA TYR A 63 -4.50 1.26 0.71
C TYR A 63 -4.54 2.79 0.66
N ASN A 64 -3.47 3.44 0.15
CA ASN A 64 -3.35 4.90 0.10
C ASN A 64 -3.52 5.59 1.47
N GLY A 65 -3.07 4.97 2.54
CA GLY A 65 -3.16 5.51 3.90
C GLY A 65 -4.19 4.82 4.79
N GLY A 66 -4.95 3.86 4.26
CA GLY A 66 -5.96 3.14 5.04
C GLY A 66 -5.37 2.25 6.13
N MET A 67 -4.12 1.84 5.99
CA MET A 67 -3.42 1.02 6.98
C MET A 67 -1.95 1.36 7.04
N ILE A 68 -1.42 1.52 8.25
CA ILE A 68 0.01 1.67 8.53
C ILE A 68 0.45 0.50 9.40
N PHE A 69 1.50 -0.18 8.99
CA PHE A 69 2.00 -1.34 9.73
C PHE A 69 3.53 -1.43 9.67
N THR A 70 4.11 -2.20 10.59
CA THR A 70 5.54 -2.50 10.62
C THR A 70 5.85 -3.71 9.75
N PRO A 71 7.09 -3.88 9.28
CA PRO A 71 7.51 -5.10 8.58
C PRO A 71 7.25 -6.38 9.36
N GLY A 72 7.24 -6.30 10.69
CA GLY A 72 6.90 -7.43 11.58
C GLY A 72 5.42 -7.76 11.67
N GLY A 73 4.57 -6.99 10.98
CA GLY A 73 3.13 -7.23 10.91
C GLY A 73 2.29 -6.51 11.96
N GLU A 74 2.89 -5.69 12.82
CA GLU A 74 2.16 -4.87 13.79
C GLU A 74 1.43 -3.74 13.09
N ILE A 75 0.10 -3.68 13.24
CA ILE A 75 -0.74 -2.60 12.70
C ILE A 75 -0.65 -1.41 13.64
N ILE A 76 -0.10 -0.30 13.16
CA ILE A 76 0.04 0.95 13.92
C ILE A 76 -1.24 1.78 13.82
N HIS A 77 -1.85 1.82 12.65
CA HIS A 77 -3.05 2.58 12.37
C HIS A 77 -3.89 1.91 11.30
N GLU A 78 -5.19 1.90 11.49
CA GLU A 78 -6.13 1.36 10.52
C GLU A 78 -7.38 2.24 10.48
N ASN A 79 -7.73 2.70 9.28
CA ASN A 79 -8.96 3.45 9.03
C ASN A 79 -9.51 3.02 7.66
N MET A 80 -10.17 1.87 7.66
CA MET A 80 -10.76 1.27 6.45
C MET A 80 -12.27 1.46 6.46
N CYS A 81 -12.84 1.68 5.27
CA CYS A 81 -14.29 1.74 5.13
C CYS A 81 -14.92 0.38 5.42
N THR A 82 -16.07 0.40 6.08
CA THR A 82 -16.90 -0.79 6.29
C THR A 82 -17.77 -1.08 5.07
N ASP A 83 -18.31 -2.30 4.99
CA ASP A 83 -19.24 -2.68 3.91
C ASP A 83 -20.50 -1.77 3.90
N VAL A 84 -20.95 -1.35 5.07
CA VAL A 84 -22.10 -0.44 5.22
C VAL A 84 -21.81 0.95 4.65
N GLU A 85 -20.62 1.47 4.87
CA GLU A 85 -20.18 2.76 4.34
C GLU A 85 -19.99 2.74 2.83
N ILE A 86 -19.51 1.62 2.32
CA ILE A 86 -19.18 1.45 0.89
C ILE A 86 -20.42 1.21 0.02
N ALA A 87 -21.44 0.51 0.53
CA ALA A 87 -22.59 0.11 -0.25
C ALA A 87 -23.33 1.27 -0.95
N PRO A 88 -23.61 2.41 -0.28
CA PRO A 88 -24.22 3.55 -0.96
C PRO A 88 -23.36 4.12 -2.07
N PHE A 89 -22.05 4.09 -1.89
CA PHE A 89 -21.08 4.58 -2.88
C PHE A 89 -21.11 3.74 -4.15
N ILE A 90 -21.12 2.41 -4.01
CA ILE A 90 -21.23 1.48 -5.14
C ILE A 90 -22.55 1.67 -5.88
N ARG A 91 -23.66 1.82 -5.17
CA ARG A 91 -24.96 2.11 -5.80
C ARG A 91 -24.93 3.39 -6.61
N GLN A 92 -24.26 4.43 -6.11
CA GLN A 92 -24.13 5.69 -6.83
C GLN A 92 -23.27 5.55 -8.08
N LEU A 93 -22.18 4.79 -8.02
CA LEU A 93 -21.35 4.53 -9.19
C LEU A 93 -22.15 3.82 -10.30
N PHE A 94 -22.94 2.84 -9.95
CA PHE A 94 -23.80 2.13 -10.92
C PHE A 94 -24.93 3.03 -11.45
N ALA A 95 -25.48 3.91 -10.63
CA ALA A 95 -26.46 4.90 -11.07
C ALA A 95 -25.86 5.88 -12.10
N TRP A 96 -24.58 6.19 -12.00
CA TRP A 96 -23.85 7.00 -12.96
C TRP A 96 -23.40 6.25 -14.22
N GLY A 97 -23.71 4.96 -14.34
CA GLY A 97 -23.44 4.16 -15.52
C GLY A 97 -22.17 3.31 -15.47
N CYS A 98 -21.55 3.18 -14.33
CA CYS A 98 -20.43 2.24 -14.18
C CYS A 98 -20.95 0.80 -14.28
N ASP A 99 -20.23 -0.04 -15.00
CA ASP A 99 -20.57 -1.46 -15.18
C ASP A 99 -19.83 -2.38 -14.23
N PHE A 100 -18.79 -1.85 -13.58
CA PHE A 100 -17.88 -2.63 -12.74
C PHE A 100 -17.28 -1.75 -11.64
N ALA A 101 -17.19 -2.31 -10.43
CA ALA A 101 -16.47 -1.72 -9.32
C ALA A 101 -15.55 -2.75 -8.69
N HIS A 102 -14.33 -2.36 -8.42
CA HIS A 102 -13.36 -3.17 -7.71
C HIS A 102 -12.96 -2.46 -6.41
N MET A 103 -13.16 -3.12 -5.30
CA MET A 103 -12.78 -2.61 -3.99
C MET A 103 -11.73 -3.52 -3.36
N CYS A 104 -10.74 -2.88 -2.78
CA CYS A 104 -9.66 -3.55 -2.09
C CYS A 104 -9.61 -3.04 -0.65
N GLY A 105 -9.81 -3.94 0.29
CA GLY A 105 -9.71 -3.69 1.72
C GLY A 105 -9.27 -4.95 2.42
N LYS A 106 -9.79 -5.23 3.60
CA LYS A 106 -9.58 -6.51 4.28
C LYS A 106 -10.13 -7.68 3.46
N LYS A 107 -11.12 -7.41 2.64
CA LYS A 107 -11.69 -8.35 1.65
C LYS A 107 -11.64 -7.72 0.28
N TYR A 108 -11.56 -8.56 -0.74
CA TYR A 108 -11.66 -8.16 -2.13
C TYR A 108 -13.09 -8.32 -2.61
N TYR A 109 -13.64 -7.27 -3.23
CA TYR A 109 -14.92 -7.31 -3.91
C TYR A 109 -14.76 -6.89 -5.36
N ARG A 110 -15.28 -7.70 -6.26
CA ARG A 110 -15.48 -7.36 -7.67
C ARG A 110 -16.98 -7.41 -7.90
N ILE A 111 -17.57 -6.28 -8.20
CA ILE A 111 -19.00 -6.13 -8.34
C ILE A 111 -19.30 -5.74 -9.78
N TRP A 112 -20.10 -6.53 -10.44
CA TRP A 112 -20.52 -6.34 -11.82
C TRP A 112 -21.97 -5.88 -11.84
N ARG A 113 -22.28 -4.98 -12.76
CA ARG A 113 -23.66 -4.62 -13.02
C ARG A 113 -24.35 -5.80 -13.71
N CYS A 114 -25.35 -6.36 -13.08
CA CYS A 114 -26.27 -7.31 -13.70
C CYS A 114 -27.24 -6.52 -14.56
N GLY A 115 -27.04 -6.61 -15.85
CA GLY A 115 -27.83 -5.89 -16.86
C GLY A 115 -29.25 -6.38 -17.04
#